data_b97ae6a6435d882c1021c87563b1ebed
#
_entry.id   b97ae6a6435d882c1021c87563b1ebed
#
_cell.length_a   1.000
_cell.length_b   1.000
_cell.length_c   1.000
_cell.angle_alpha   90.00
_cell.angle_beta   90.00
_cell.angle_gamma   90.00
#
_symmetry.space_group_name_H-M   'P 1'
#
loop_
_entity.id
_entity.type
_entity.pdbx_description
1 polymer ?
#
loop_
_entity_poly.entity_id
_entity_poly.type
_entity_poly.pdbx_seq_one_letter_code
_entity_poly.pdbx_strand_id
1 'polypeptide(L)'
;MFAAITALTASAYMMPSVPRATCSRTVAPVMEQGIESLPVMMPKQKTWMPKSEDTALAAKKWWVVDAEGMRLGRMSSEVAKILIGKHKPTFTPGADVGDCVVIVNAEKVIVTGNKANQKFYKRHSGRPGGMKVELYKDLQQRIPERIVEKAIYGMLPKNSHGRELFRHLKVYKGGEHPHEAQTPEPLTFTGLTVEPDRKVLKLEDPDAMFCAQ
;
A
#
# COMPACT_ATOMS: atom_id res chain seq x y z
N MET A 1 45.82 2.43 67.08
CA MET A 1 46.20 3.82 67.14
C MET A 1 45.32 4.56 66.17
N PHE A 2 44.45 5.30 66.73
CA PHE A 2 43.70 6.51 66.30
C PHE A 2 43.14 6.67 64.86
N ALA A 3 41.85 6.69 64.87
CA ALA A 3 40.91 7.12 63.89
C ALA A 3 41.03 8.62 63.61
N ALA A 4 40.72 9.02 62.39
CA ALA A 4 40.28 10.34 62.08
C ALA A 4 39.09 10.27 61.12
N ILE A 5 37.91 10.48 61.68
CA ILE A 5 36.64 10.65 60.98
C ILE A 5 36.56 12.11 60.55
N THR A 6 36.64 12.42 59.29
CA THR A 6 36.31 13.76 58.77
C THR A 6 34.86 13.78 58.29
N ALA A 7 34.04 14.51 59.05
CA ALA A 7 32.65 14.79 58.71
C ALA A 7 32.60 15.75 57.52
N LEU A 8 31.98 15.34 56.40
CA LEU A 8 31.59 16.25 55.32
C LEU A 8 30.24 16.87 55.66
N THR A 9 30.28 18.17 55.91
CA THR A 9 29.11 19.00 56.13
C THR A 9 28.32 19.15 54.81
N ALA A 10 27.09 18.66 54.79
CA ALA A 10 26.14 18.89 53.70
C ALA A 10 25.73 20.37 53.68
N SER A 11 26.20 21.13 52.72
CA SER A 11 25.72 22.47 52.41
C SER A 11 24.33 22.36 51.77
N ALA A 12 23.31 22.72 52.53
CA ALA A 12 21.94 22.88 52.03
C ALA A 12 21.89 24.04 51.05
N TYR A 13 21.79 23.74 49.79
CA TYR A 13 21.54 24.72 48.72
C TYR A 13 20.09 25.19 48.83
N MET A 14 19.89 26.36 49.50
CA MET A 14 18.60 27.05 49.55
C MET A 14 18.27 27.61 48.15
N MET A 15 17.34 26.99 47.45
CA MET A 15 16.75 27.57 46.25
C MET A 15 15.95 28.81 46.62
N PRO A 16 16.16 29.98 45.98
CA PRO A 16 15.30 31.14 46.18
C PRO A 16 13.89 30.81 45.67
N SER A 17 12.92 31.01 46.54
CA SER A 17 11.49 30.90 46.22
C SER A 17 11.13 31.97 45.18
N VAL A 18 10.82 31.54 43.97
CA VAL A 18 10.28 32.39 42.91
C VAL A 18 8.89 32.85 43.35
N PRO A 19 8.61 34.17 43.48
CA PRO A 19 7.27 34.65 43.83
C PRO A 19 6.29 34.22 42.73
N ARG A 20 5.28 33.50 43.13
CA ARG A 20 4.17 33.08 42.27
C ARG A 20 3.45 34.36 41.83
N ALA A 21 3.68 34.76 40.58
CA ALA A 21 2.95 35.84 39.96
C ALA A 21 1.44 35.45 39.94
N THR A 22 0.69 36.10 40.79
CA THR A 22 -0.77 36.06 40.74
C THR A 22 -1.19 36.83 39.51
N CYS A 23 -1.45 36.11 38.44
CA CYS A 23 -2.08 36.65 37.25
C CYS A 23 -3.52 37.05 37.63
N SER A 24 -3.69 38.30 38.02
CA SER A 24 -5.01 38.89 38.11
C SER A 24 -5.54 39.02 36.68
N ARG A 25 -6.40 38.07 36.33
CA ARG A 25 -7.17 38.13 35.10
C ARG A 25 -8.15 39.30 35.22
N THR A 26 -7.71 40.49 34.83
CA THR A 26 -8.62 41.58 34.49
C THR A 26 -9.43 41.10 33.28
N VAL A 27 -10.62 40.59 33.56
CA VAL A 27 -11.62 40.32 32.54
C VAL A 27 -12.00 41.68 31.96
N ALA A 28 -11.49 42.00 30.78
CA ALA A 28 -11.96 43.13 30.02
C ALA A 28 -13.49 42.98 29.84
N PRO A 29 -14.29 44.03 29.98
CA PRO A 29 -15.72 43.94 29.74
C PRO A 29 -15.89 43.49 28.27
N VAL A 30 -16.42 42.29 28.08
CA VAL A 30 -16.89 41.83 26.80
C VAL A 30 -17.99 42.80 26.41
N MET A 31 -17.72 43.63 25.40
CA MET A 31 -18.76 44.38 24.71
C MET A 31 -19.77 43.34 24.22
N GLU A 32 -20.95 43.33 24.84
CA GLU A 32 -22.14 42.68 24.30
C GLU A 32 -22.53 43.39 23.00
N GLN A 33 -21.73 43.23 21.95
CA GLN A 33 -22.23 43.46 20.61
C GLN A 33 -23.11 42.23 20.33
N GLY A 34 -24.39 42.52 20.17
CA GLY A 34 -25.40 41.51 19.88
C GLY A 34 -24.93 40.58 18.79
N ILE A 35 -24.48 39.42 19.22
CA ILE A 35 -24.33 38.28 18.34
C ILE A 35 -25.76 37.90 17.99
N GLU A 36 -26.30 38.53 16.93
CA GLU A 36 -27.42 37.97 16.25
C GLU A 36 -27.03 36.52 16.01
N SER A 37 -27.68 35.64 16.70
CA SER A 37 -27.48 34.20 16.62
C SER A 37 -27.87 33.79 15.18
N LEU A 38 -26.90 33.91 14.27
CA LEU A 38 -27.01 33.23 13.00
C LEU A 38 -27.27 31.78 13.37
N PRO A 39 -28.37 31.18 12.94
CA PRO A 39 -28.60 29.78 13.14
C PRO A 39 -27.51 29.06 12.34
N VAL A 40 -26.39 28.73 13.02
CA VAL A 40 -25.40 27.82 12.47
C VAL A 40 -26.09 26.45 12.41
N MET A 41 -26.98 26.31 11.46
CA MET A 41 -27.44 25.03 11.01
C MET A 41 -26.24 24.36 10.35
N MET A 42 -25.35 23.82 11.18
CA MET A 42 -24.39 22.82 10.70
C MET A 42 -25.22 21.77 9.98
N PRO A 43 -25.11 21.66 8.64
CA PRO A 43 -25.82 20.62 7.94
C PRO A 43 -25.46 19.30 8.63
N LYS A 44 -26.46 18.57 9.11
CA LYS A 44 -26.24 17.28 9.75
C LYS A 44 -25.38 16.46 8.79
N GLN A 45 -24.12 16.26 9.12
CA GLN A 45 -23.21 15.44 8.32
C GLN A 45 -23.75 14.01 8.33
N LYS A 46 -24.40 13.65 7.25
CA LYS A 46 -24.90 12.30 7.06
C LYS A 46 -23.73 11.45 6.56
N THR A 47 -23.36 10.44 7.32
CA THR A 47 -22.37 9.45 6.90
C THR A 47 -22.88 8.77 5.63
N TRP A 48 -22.06 8.77 4.58
CA TRP A 48 -22.39 8.06 3.36
C TRP A 48 -22.28 6.55 3.59
N MET A 49 -23.28 5.82 3.16
CA MET A 49 -23.30 4.34 3.20
C MET A 49 -23.60 3.84 1.80
N PRO A 50 -22.81 2.89 1.25
CA PRO A 50 -23.03 2.34 -0.07
C PRO A 50 -24.35 1.53 -0.09
N LYS A 51 -25.08 1.66 -1.16
CA LYS A 51 -26.25 0.84 -1.48
C LYS A 51 -25.83 -0.35 -2.34
N SER A 52 -26.75 -1.29 -2.56
CA SER A 52 -26.52 -2.43 -3.45
C SER A 52 -26.22 -2.02 -4.89
N GLU A 53 -26.77 -0.89 -5.33
CA GLU A 53 -26.52 -0.31 -6.64
C GLU A 53 -25.05 0.13 -6.83
N ASP A 54 -24.45 0.71 -5.78
CA ASP A 54 -23.04 1.19 -5.79
C ASP A 54 -22.03 0.02 -5.79
N THR A 55 -22.43 -1.13 -5.28
CA THR A 55 -21.59 -2.35 -5.21
C THR A 55 -21.79 -3.28 -6.41
N ALA A 56 -22.78 -3.01 -7.25
CA ALA A 56 -23.07 -3.81 -8.44
C ALA A 56 -21.92 -3.75 -9.46
N LEU A 57 -21.67 -4.85 -10.17
CA LEU A 57 -20.64 -4.91 -11.21
C LEU A 57 -20.84 -3.87 -12.31
N ALA A 58 -22.06 -3.48 -12.59
CA ALA A 58 -22.39 -2.46 -13.57
C ALA A 58 -21.92 -1.05 -13.18
N ALA A 59 -21.80 -0.78 -11.89
CA ALA A 59 -21.31 0.51 -11.39
C ALA A 59 -19.76 0.59 -11.33
N LYS A 60 -19.06 -0.52 -11.54
CA LYS A 60 -17.61 -0.61 -11.48
C LYS A 60 -16.99 -0.23 -12.81
N LYS A 61 -15.97 0.60 -12.75
CA LYS A 61 -15.12 0.88 -13.90
C LYS A 61 -14.15 -0.24 -14.17
N TRP A 62 -13.76 -0.38 -15.41
CA TRP A 62 -12.75 -1.32 -15.85
C TRP A 62 -11.49 -0.58 -16.26
N TRP A 63 -10.36 -1.03 -15.73
CA TRP A 63 -9.05 -0.44 -16.00
C TRP A 63 -8.13 -1.46 -16.63
N VAL A 64 -7.37 -1.05 -17.64
CA VAL A 64 -6.29 -1.84 -18.21
C VAL A 64 -4.95 -1.25 -17.75
N VAL A 65 -4.07 -2.12 -17.26
CA VAL A 65 -2.72 -1.78 -16.84
C VAL A 65 -1.72 -2.60 -17.64
N ASP A 66 -0.82 -1.94 -18.32
CA ASP A 66 0.32 -2.60 -18.96
C ASP A 66 1.44 -2.81 -17.93
N ALA A 67 1.82 -4.05 -17.72
CA ALA A 67 2.86 -4.42 -16.77
C ALA A 67 4.27 -4.40 -17.37
N GLU A 68 4.43 -4.09 -18.66
CA GLU A 68 5.73 -4.05 -19.33
C GLU A 68 6.65 -3.02 -18.68
N GLY A 69 7.84 -3.46 -18.27
CA GLY A 69 8.84 -2.60 -17.64
C GLY A 69 8.48 -2.11 -16.23
N MET A 70 7.31 -2.46 -15.70
CA MET A 70 6.90 -2.02 -14.37
C MET A 70 7.51 -2.87 -13.25
N ARG A 71 7.80 -2.21 -12.12
CA ARG A 71 8.26 -2.91 -10.91
C ARG A 71 7.10 -3.60 -10.22
N LEU A 72 7.20 -4.93 -10.06
CA LEU A 72 6.17 -5.77 -9.46
C LEU A 72 5.55 -5.19 -8.18
N GLY A 73 6.37 -4.79 -7.20
CA GLY A 73 5.87 -4.36 -5.89
C GLY A 73 5.09 -3.05 -5.95
N ARG A 74 5.60 -2.05 -6.69
CA ARG A 74 4.94 -0.75 -6.81
C ARG A 74 3.65 -0.84 -7.60
N MET A 75 3.67 -1.51 -8.76
CA MET A 75 2.48 -1.77 -9.55
C MET A 75 1.41 -2.47 -8.71
N SER A 76 1.78 -3.54 -8.00
CA SER A 76 0.84 -4.29 -7.16
C SER A 76 0.22 -3.45 -6.06
N SER A 77 0.94 -2.48 -5.47
CA SER A 77 0.39 -1.61 -4.43
C SER A 77 -0.64 -0.63 -4.97
N GLU A 78 -0.42 -0.05 -6.16
CA GLU A 78 -1.39 0.84 -6.79
C GLU A 78 -2.65 0.09 -7.26
N VAL A 79 -2.46 -1.07 -7.89
CA VAL A 79 -3.57 -1.94 -8.28
C VAL A 79 -4.41 -2.37 -7.06
N ALA A 80 -3.77 -2.72 -5.95
CA ALA A 80 -4.49 -3.07 -4.73
C ALA A 80 -5.33 -1.90 -4.17
N LYS A 81 -4.87 -0.65 -4.27
CA LYS A 81 -5.64 0.53 -3.88
C LYS A 81 -6.91 0.70 -4.73
N ILE A 82 -6.81 0.43 -6.03
CA ILE A 82 -7.94 0.52 -6.96
C ILE A 82 -8.95 -0.59 -6.69
N LEU A 83 -8.50 -1.83 -6.52
CA LEU A 83 -9.35 -2.97 -6.19
C LEU A 83 -10.12 -2.77 -4.88
N ILE A 84 -9.49 -2.18 -3.86
CA ILE A 84 -10.13 -1.84 -2.58
C ILE A 84 -11.08 -0.64 -2.73
N GLY A 85 -10.88 0.20 -3.75
CA GLY A 85 -11.67 1.42 -3.98
C GLY A 85 -11.17 2.66 -3.25
N LYS A 86 -9.91 2.66 -2.74
CA LYS A 86 -9.35 3.80 -2.01
C LYS A 86 -9.15 5.07 -2.83
N HIS A 87 -9.25 4.99 -4.16
CA HIS A 87 -9.19 6.14 -5.06
C HIS A 87 -10.52 6.89 -5.13
N LYS A 88 -11.63 6.29 -4.67
CA LYS A 88 -12.97 6.89 -4.68
C LYS A 88 -13.27 7.62 -3.37
N PRO A 89 -13.93 8.80 -3.41
CA PRO A 89 -14.37 9.49 -2.20
C PRO A 89 -15.43 8.70 -1.42
N THR A 90 -16.14 7.80 -2.08
CA THR A 90 -17.18 6.92 -1.53
C THR A 90 -16.62 5.67 -0.85
N PHE A 91 -15.30 5.60 -0.64
CA PHE A 91 -14.68 4.43 -0.03
C PHE A 91 -15.26 4.12 1.35
N THR A 92 -15.74 2.88 1.52
CA THR A 92 -16.22 2.35 2.80
C THR A 92 -15.54 1.01 3.06
N PRO A 93 -14.84 0.84 4.21
CA PRO A 93 -14.25 -0.44 4.58
C PRO A 93 -15.34 -1.51 4.73
N GLY A 94 -15.17 -2.64 4.07
CA GLY A 94 -16.12 -3.75 4.12
C GLY A 94 -17.17 -3.76 3.01
N ALA A 95 -17.33 -2.67 2.26
CA ALA A 95 -18.17 -2.65 1.05
C ALA A 95 -17.30 -2.77 -0.20
N ASP A 96 -17.79 -3.52 -1.19
CA ASP A 96 -17.10 -3.74 -2.47
C ASP A 96 -17.40 -2.61 -3.46
N VAL A 97 -16.77 -1.44 -3.22
CA VAL A 97 -16.90 -0.22 -4.05
C VAL A 97 -15.73 -0.11 -5.04
N GLY A 98 -14.78 -1.03 -5.00
CA GLY A 98 -13.60 -1.05 -5.87
C GLY A 98 -13.93 -1.24 -7.34
N ASP A 99 -12.94 -1.06 -8.20
CA ASP A 99 -13.04 -1.22 -9.65
C ASP A 99 -12.41 -2.53 -10.10
N CYS A 100 -12.72 -2.93 -11.34
CA CYS A 100 -12.11 -4.08 -11.98
C CYS A 100 -10.79 -3.67 -12.65
N VAL A 101 -9.77 -4.52 -12.54
CA VAL A 101 -8.46 -4.26 -13.15
C VAL A 101 -8.03 -5.45 -13.99
N VAL A 102 -7.65 -5.15 -15.23
CA VAL A 102 -7.07 -6.09 -16.18
C VAL A 102 -5.57 -5.76 -16.31
N ILE A 103 -4.71 -6.71 -16.04
CA ILE A 103 -3.25 -6.55 -16.20
C ILE A 103 -2.81 -7.36 -17.40
N VAL A 104 -2.13 -6.71 -18.33
CA VAL A 104 -1.56 -7.33 -19.53
C VAL A 104 -0.03 -7.36 -19.44
N ASN A 105 0.61 -8.18 -20.29
CA ASN A 105 2.06 -8.34 -20.34
C ASN A 105 2.71 -8.80 -19.02
N ALA A 106 2.06 -9.66 -18.25
CA ALA A 106 2.56 -10.12 -16.96
C ALA A 106 3.94 -10.80 -17.02
N GLU A 107 4.36 -11.30 -18.17
CA GLU A 107 5.69 -11.90 -18.36
C GLU A 107 6.84 -10.87 -18.32
N LYS A 108 6.55 -9.62 -18.69
CA LYS A 108 7.53 -8.53 -18.80
C LYS A 108 7.70 -7.71 -17.52
N VAL A 109 7.12 -8.17 -16.43
CA VAL A 109 7.23 -7.52 -15.10
C VAL A 109 8.65 -7.62 -14.57
N ILE A 110 9.17 -6.50 -14.05
CA ILE A 110 10.55 -6.40 -13.55
C ILE A 110 10.58 -6.50 -12.02
N VAL A 111 11.58 -7.22 -11.51
CA VAL A 111 11.95 -7.22 -10.09
C VAL A 111 13.34 -6.64 -9.92
N THR A 112 13.58 -5.94 -8.80
CA THR A 112 14.85 -5.24 -8.56
C THR A 112 15.82 -6.08 -7.73
N GLY A 113 17.12 -5.84 -7.93
CA GLY A 113 18.19 -6.57 -7.23
C GLY A 113 18.21 -8.05 -7.61
N ASN A 114 18.76 -8.88 -6.75
CA ASN A 114 18.92 -10.32 -7.01
C ASN A 114 17.65 -11.17 -6.73
N LYS A 115 16.48 -10.53 -6.74
CA LYS A 115 15.21 -11.23 -6.44
C LYS A 115 14.84 -12.27 -7.51
N ALA A 116 15.28 -12.08 -8.75
CA ALA A 116 15.02 -13.03 -9.82
C ALA A 116 15.57 -14.43 -9.49
N ASN A 117 16.74 -14.50 -8.86
CA ASN A 117 17.40 -15.75 -8.51
C ASN A 117 17.08 -16.23 -7.07
N GLN A 118 16.80 -15.30 -6.15
CA GLN A 118 16.64 -15.65 -4.74
C GLN A 118 15.19 -15.81 -4.30
N LYS A 119 14.23 -15.16 -5.00
CA LYS A 119 12.84 -15.22 -4.62
C LYS A 119 12.24 -16.58 -4.98
N PHE A 120 11.60 -17.21 -4.01
CA PHE A 120 10.92 -18.49 -4.20
C PHE A 120 9.45 -18.39 -3.79
N TYR A 121 8.65 -19.23 -4.42
CA TYR A 121 7.23 -19.42 -4.17
C TYR A 121 6.97 -20.81 -3.65
N LYS A 122 6.34 -20.88 -2.47
CA LYS A 122 5.97 -22.15 -1.84
C LYS A 122 4.49 -22.43 -2.06
N ARG A 123 4.17 -23.67 -2.33
CA ARG A 123 2.80 -24.20 -2.32
C ARG A 123 2.79 -25.55 -1.64
N HIS A 124 1.70 -25.85 -0.94
CA HIS A 124 1.54 -27.10 -0.23
C HIS A 124 0.20 -27.75 -0.58
N SER A 125 0.20 -29.06 -0.80
CA SER A 125 -1.01 -29.81 -1.17
C SER A 125 -1.86 -30.26 0.02
N GLY A 126 -1.39 -30.03 1.25
CA GLY A 126 -2.03 -30.48 2.49
C GLY A 126 -1.62 -31.90 2.92
N ARG A 127 -0.91 -32.67 2.10
CA ARG A 127 -0.44 -34.03 2.42
C ARG A 127 1.02 -34.03 2.89
N PRO A 128 1.45 -35.00 3.74
CA PRO A 128 2.84 -35.17 4.14
C PRO A 128 3.76 -35.16 2.89
N GLY A 129 4.87 -34.42 2.94
CA GLY A 129 5.79 -34.26 1.81
C GLY A 129 5.27 -33.43 0.62
N GLY A 130 4.07 -32.86 0.72
CA GLY A 130 3.40 -32.13 -0.38
C GLY A 130 3.88 -30.70 -0.63
N MET A 131 5.00 -30.26 -0.01
CA MET A 131 5.53 -28.91 -0.24
C MET A 131 6.31 -28.85 -1.55
N LYS A 132 5.93 -27.93 -2.43
CA LYS A 132 6.66 -27.60 -3.65
C LYS A 132 7.19 -26.19 -3.57
N VAL A 133 8.47 -26.03 -3.90
CA VAL A 133 9.18 -24.75 -3.92
C VAL A 133 9.62 -24.50 -5.36
N GLU A 134 9.29 -23.32 -5.88
CA GLU A 134 9.64 -22.90 -7.25
C GLU A 134 10.36 -21.56 -7.18
N LEU A 135 11.43 -21.38 -7.93
CA LEU A 135 12.11 -20.09 -8.04
C LEU A 135 11.29 -19.11 -8.88
N TYR A 136 11.52 -17.83 -8.67
CA TYR A 136 10.85 -16.77 -9.44
C TYR A 136 11.09 -16.95 -10.94
N LYS A 137 12.33 -17.23 -11.36
CA LYS A 137 12.73 -17.43 -12.76
C LYS A 137 11.94 -18.54 -13.42
N ASP A 138 11.82 -19.69 -12.76
CA ASP A 138 11.10 -20.86 -13.30
C ASP A 138 9.60 -20.60 -13.39
N LEU A 139 9.05 -19.91 -12.37
CA LEU A 139 7.64 -19.56 -12.35
C LEU A 139 7.29 -18.51 -13.42
N GLN A 140 8.19 -17.56 -13.69
CA GLN A 140 8.00 -16.55 -14.74
C GLN A 140 7.92 -17.16 -16.13
N GLN A 141 8.70 -18.20 -16.41
CA GLN A 141 8.65 -18.92 -17.69
C GLN A 141 7.37 -19.75 -17.82
N ARG A 142 6.95 -20.41 -16.73
CA ARG A 142 5.84 -21.35 -16.73
C ARG A 142 4.49 -20.67 -16.64
N ILE A 143 4.28 -19.82 -15.61
CA ILE A 143 3.00 -19.14 -15.31
C ILE A 143 3.30 -17.76 -14.72
N PRO A 144 3.60 -16.74 -15.54
CA PRO A 144 3.94 -15.40 -15.08
C PRO A 144 2.77 -14.70 -14.36
N GLU A 145 1.55 -14.99 -14.74
CA GLU A 145 0.32 -14.43 -14.14
C GLU A 145 0.30 -14.63 -12.64
N ARG A 146 0.69 -15.82 -12.16
CA ARG A 146 0.69 -16.18 -10.75
C ARG A 146 1.61 -15.30 -9.89
N ILE A 147 2.67 -14.76 -10.47
CA ILE A 147 3.60 -13.85 -9.77
C ILE A 147 2.87 -12.58 -9.38
N VAL A 148 2.16 -11.99 -10.33
CA VAL A 148 1.38 -10.77 -10.16
C VAL A 148 0.18 -11.01 -9.22
N GLU A 149 -0.57 -12.08 -9.46
CA GLU A 149 -1.69 -12.50 -8.61
C GLU A 149 -1.27 -12.64 -7.14
N LYS A 150 -0.17 -13.37 -6.86
CA LYS A 150 0.35 -13.57 -5.50
C LYS A 150 0.80 -12.28 -4.86
N ALA A 151 1.39 -11.35 -5.63
CA ALA A 151 1.81 -10.06 -5.11
C ALA A 151 0.60 -9.21 -4.68
N ILE A 152 -0.43 -9.11 -5.52
CA ILE A 152 -1.65 -8.36 -5.25
C ILE A 152 -2.48 -9.03 -4.14
N TYR A 153 -2.68 -10.35 -4.22
CA TYR A 153 -3.37 -11.10 -3.16
C TYR A 153 -2.73 -10.91 -1.78
N GLY A 154 -1.39 -10.80 -1.76
CA GLY A 154 -0.63 -10.48 -0.54
C GLY A 154 -0.98 -9.12 0.07
N MET A 155 -1.44 -8.16 -0.72
CA MET A 155 -1.76 -6.79 -0.32
C MET A 155 -3.25 -6.58 -0.02
N LEU A 156 -4.12 -7.51 -0.42
CA LEU A 156 -5.54 -7.49 -0.14
C LEU A 156 -5.85 -8.05 1.26
N PRO A 157 -6.99 -7.69 1.86
CA PRO A 157 -7.47 -8.28 3.11
C PRO A 157 -7.57 -9.80 3.04
N LYS A 158 -7.30 -10.50 4.17
CA LYS A 158 -7.26 -11.97 4.25
C LYS A 158 -8.59 -12.60 4.67
N ASN A 159 -9.70 -11.95 4.37
CA ASN A 159 -11.07 -12.39 4.71
C ASN A 159 -11.88 -12.74 3.45
N SER A 160 -13.18 -13.03 3.60
CA SER A 160 -14.11 -13.27 2.49
C SER A 160 -14.17 -12.09 1.53
N HIS A 161 -14.26 -10.87 2.06
CA HIS A 161 -14.27 -9.64 1.28
C HIS A 161 -13.01 -9.51 0.40
N GLY A 162 -11.82 -9.81 0.92
CA GLY A 162 -10.59 -9.78 0.12
C GLY A 162 -10.56 -10.81 -1.01
N ARG A 163 -11.27 -11.94 -0.87
CA ARG A 163 -11.44 -12.93 -1.96
C ARG A 163 -12.39 -12.41 -3.04
N GLU A 164 -13.41 -11.66 -2.67
CA GLU A 164 -14.32 -11.00 -3.62
C GLU A 164 -13.58 -9.94 -4.42
N LEU A 165 -12.83 -9.07 -3.76
CA LEU A 165 -11.98 -8.08 -4.41
C LEU A 165 -10.98 -8.72 -5.38
N PHE A 166 -10.41 -9.87 -5.01
CA PHE A 166 -9.48 -10.59 -5.87
C PHE A 166 -10.14 -11.12 -7.15
N ARG A 167 -11.44 -11.39 -7.16
CA ARG A 167 -12.18 -11.81 -8.37
C ARG A 167 -12.26 -10.70 -9.43
N HIS A 168 -12.16 -9.43 -9.02
CA HIS A 168 -12.15 -8.28 -9.92
C HIS A 168 -10.80 -8.06 -10.61
N LEU A 169 -9.76 -8.79 -10.18
CA LEU A 169 -8.46 -8.80 -10.84
C LEU A 169 -8.45 -9.87 -11.94
N LYS A 170 -8.01 -9.46 -13.13
CA LYS A 170 -7.72 -10.34 -14.26
C LYS A 170 -6.29 -10.10 -14.70
N VAL A 171 -5.51 -11.16 -14.88
CA VAL A 171 -4.09 -11.08 -15.27
C VAL A 171 -3.87 -11.95 -16.50
N TYR A 172 -3.20 -11.40 -17.49
CA TYR A 172 -2.90 -12.07 -18.74
C TYR A 172 -1.40 -12.02 -19.03
N LYS A 173 -0.89 -13.11 -19.61
CA LYS A 173 0.51 -13.26 -19.96
C LYS A 173 0.92 -12.27 -21.04
N GLY A 174 0.15 -12.20 -22.14
CA GLY A 174 0.39 -11.33 -23.29
C GLY A 174 -0.37 -10.02 -23.25
N GLY A 175 -0.38 -9.28 -24.36
CA GLY A 175 -1.08 -8.01 -24.51
C GLY A 175 -2.58 -8.14 -24.83
N GLU A 176 -3.04 -9.33 -25.24
CA GLU A 176 -4.43 -9.56 -25.59
C GLU A 176 -5.27 -9.97 -24.39
N HIS A 177 -6.50 -9.49 -24.33
CA HIS A 177 -7.44 -9.84 -23.26
C HIS A 177 -8.88 -9.94 -23.79
N PRO A 178 -9.73 -10.84 -23.24
CA PRO A 178 -11.11 -11.04 -23.70
C PRO A 178 -12.12 -10.02 -23.14
N HIS A 179 -11.67 -8.91 -22.56
CA HIS A 179 -12.52 -7.92 -21.88
C HIS A 179 -12.75 -6.65 -22.70
N GLU A 180 -12.73 -6.70 -24.02
CA GLU A 180 -12.97 -5.56 -24.89
C GLU A 180 -14.41 -5.03 -24.76
N ALA A 181 -15.37 -5.93 -24.57
CA ALA A 181 -16.78 -5.58 -24.41
C ALA A 181 -17.07 -4.70 -23.17
N GLN A 182 -16.19 -4.69 -22.17
CA GLN A 182 -16.29 -3.83 -21.00
C GLN A 182 -15.65 -2.46 -21.19
N THR A 183 -15.08 -2.19 -22.37
CA THR A 183 -14.41 -0.92 -22.73
C THR A 183 -13.45 -0.43 -21.62
N PRO A 184 -12.41 -1.23 -21.27
CA PRO A 184 -11.53 -0.87 -20.17
C PRO A 184 -10.68 0.37 -20.54
N GLU A 185 -10.58 1.32 -19.60
CA GLU A 185 -9.79 2.53 -19.76
C GLU A 185 -8.30 2.25 -19.44
N PRO A 186 -7.33 2.73 -20.24
CA PRO A 186 -5.93 2.55 -19.95
C PRO A 186 -5.52 3.36 -18.72
N LEU A 187 -4.87 2.70 -17.77
CA LEU A 187 -4.36 3.32 -16.56
C LEU A 187 -2.84 3.37 -16.57
N THR A 188 -2.29 4.57 -16.56
CA THR A 188 -0.85 4.80 -16.48
C THR A 188 -0.46 5.25 -15.09
N PHE A 189 0.56 4.61 -14.51
CA PHE A 189 1.10 4.99 -13.21
C PHE A 189 2.37 5.81 -13.40
N THR A 190 2.34 7.07 -13.01
CA THR A 190 3.50 7.96 -13.11
C THR A 190 4.61 7.50 -12.17
N GLY A 191 5.84 7.37 -12.68
CA GLY A 191 7.04 7.03 -11.88
C GLY A 191 7.18 5.56 -11.49
N LEU A 192 6.39 4.64 -12.06
CA LEU A 192 6.48 3.20 -11.80
C LEU A 192 7.32 2.43 -12.84
N THR A 193 7.50 3.00 -14.02
CA THR A 193 8.38 2.44 -15.05
C THR A 193 9.84 2.54 -14.61
N VAL A 194 10.62 1.54 -14.92
CA VAL A 194 12.08 1.58 -14.72
C VAL A 194 12.67 2.33 -15.92
N GLU A 195 13.35 3.43 -15.67
CA GLU A 195 14.18 4.06 -16.66
C GLU A 195 15.17 3.02 -17.23
N PRO A 196 15.28 2.88 -18.57
CA PRO A 196 16.12 1.85 -19.20
C PRO A 196 17.60 1.94 -18.80
N ASP A 197 18.07 3.09 -18.33
CA ASP A 197 19.47 3.35 -17.98
C ASP A 197 19.92 2.87 -16.60
N ARG A 198 19.03 2.45 -15.72
CA ARG A 198 19.46 1.75 -14.51
C ARG A 198 19.79 0.32 -14.90
N LYS A 199 21.11 0.01 -14.97
CA LYS A 199 21.66 -1.34 -15.18
C LYS A 199 20.81 -2.39 -14.45
N VAL A 200 19.74 -2.83 -15.12
CA VAL A 200 19.16 -4.12 -14.84
C VAL A 200 20.24 -5.06 -15.30
N LEU A 201 20.86 -5.80 -14.38
CA LEU A 201 21.74 -6.89 -14.74
C LEU A 201 20.92 -7.82 -15.63
N LYS A 202 21.05 -7.65 -16.92
CA LYS A 202 20.52 -8.58 -17.91
C LYS A 202 21.21 -9.91 -17.64
N LEU A 203 20.45 -10.90 -17.24
CA LEU A 203 20.91 -12.27 -16.99
C LEU A 203 21.24 -13.01 -18.30
N GLU A 204 21.57 -12.29 -19.37
CA GLU A 204 21.85 -12.88 -20.68
C GLU A 204 23.30 -13.33 -20.86
N ASP A 205 24.22 -12.86 -20.00
CA ASP A 205 25.63 -13.22 -20.12
C ASP A 205 26.14 -13.92 -18.85
N PRO A 206 26.10 -15.26 -18.76
CA PRO A 206 26.75 -16.00 -17.68
C PRO A 206 28.29 -15.84 -17.70
N ASP A 207 28.88 -15.40 -18.83
CA ASP A 207 30.33 -15.32 -19.01
C ASP A 207 30.93 -13.95 -18.63
N ALA A 208 30.14 -12.92 -18.35
CA ALA A 208 30.65 -11.60 -17.97
C ALA A 208 31.24 -11.52 -16.55
N MET A 209 31.13 -12.58 -15.75
CA MET A 209 31.67 -12.64 -14.40
C MET A 209 33.15 -13.10 -14.31
N PHE A 210 33.75 -13.55 -15.41
CA PHE A 210 35.09 -14.15 -15.38
C PHE A 210 36.22 -13.26 -15.91
N CYS A 211 35.97 -12.05 -16.39
CA CYS A 211 36.98 -11.17 -16.98
C CYS A 211 37.23 -9.86 -16.20
N ALA A 212 37.15 -9.90 -14.86
CA ALA A 212 37.61 -8.79 -14.02
C ALA A 212 38.53 -9.33 -12.91
N GLN A 213 39.72 -9.78 -13.30
CA GLN A 213 40.90 -9.85 -12.44
C GLN A 213 42.00 -9.02 -13.07
#